data_04ea4b75fdf2830a86093476870e8ade
#
_entry.id   04ea4b75fdf2830a86093476870e8ade
#
_cell.length_a   1.000
_cell.length_b   1.000
_cell.length_c   1.000
_cell.angle_alpha   90.00
_cell.angle_beta   90.00
_cell.angle_gamma   90.00
#
_symmetry.space_group_name_H-M   'P 1'
#
loop_
_entity.id
_entity.type
_entity.pdbx_description
1 polymer ?
#
loop_
_entity_poly.entity_id
_entity_poly.type
_entity_poly.pdbx_seq_one_letter_code
_entity_poly.pdbx_strand_id
1 'polypeptide(L)'
;MTRMVHCIKLNKEAEGLDFPPYPGDLGKKIWESVSKEAWGAWLKHQTMLVNENRLNLADVRARKYLAAQMEKHFFGEIGRAHV
;
A
#
# COMPACT_ATOMS: atom_id res chain seq x y z
N MET A 1 17.51 -10.13 8.52
CA MET A 1 17.09 -9.52 9.77
C MET A 1 15.73 -8.88 9.64
N THR A 2 14.90 -9.08 10.65
CA THR A 2 13.57 -8.52 10.64
C THR A 2 13.62 -7.04 11.01
N ARG A 3 12.96 -6.23 10.22
CA ARG A 3 12.87 -4.80 10.46
C ARG A 3 11.45 -4.51 10.98
N MET A 4 11.38 -3.83 12.11
CA MET A 4 10.09 -3.48 12.72
C MET A 4 9.72 -2.06 12.36
N VAL A 5 8.44 -1.85 12.03
CA VAL A 5 7.90 -0.53 11.72
C VAL A 5 6.59 -0.34 12.45
N HIS A 6 6.25 0.90 12.75
CA HIS A 6 4.92 1.20 13.28
C HIS A 6 3.96 1.25 12.10
N CYS A 7 3.14 0.22 11.97
CA CYS A 7 2.22 0.11 10.83
C CYS A 7 1.02 1.02 11.04
N ILE A 8 0.82 1.95 10.12
CA ILE A 8 -0.29 2.89 10.21
C ILE A 8 -1.65 2.19 10.00
N LYS A 9 -1.65 1.09 9.27
CA LYS A 9 -2.89 0.35 9.01
C LYS A 9 -3.32 -0.48 10.20
N LEU A 10 -2.37 -1.15 10.84
CA LEU A 10 -2.63 -2.01 11.99
C LEU A 10 -2.54 -1.25 13.31
N ASN A 11 -1.98 -0.07 13.29
CA ASN A 11 -1.77 0.78 14.46
C ASN A 11 -0.98 0.07 15.56
N LYS A 12 0.06 -0.64 15.15
CA LYS A 12 0.95 -1.34 16.07
C LYS A 12 2.29 -1.60 15.38
N GLU A 13 3.29 -1.93 16.16
CA GLU A 13 4.58 -2.33 15.61
C GLU A 13 4.46 -3.73 15.02
N ALA A 14 4.99 -3.91 13.82
CA ALA A 14 4.97 -5.18 13.14
C ALA A 14 6.16 -5.26 12.19
N GLU A 15 6.41 -6.45 11.69
CA GLU A 15 7.50 -6.67 10.74
C GLU A 15 7.29 -5.82 9.49
N GLY A 16 8.31 -5.06 9.11
CA GLY A 16 8.26 -4.21 7.93
C GLY A 16 8.67 -4.93 6.66
N LEU A 17 8.53 -4.22 5.55
CA LEU A 17 8.96 -4.75 4.26
C LEU A 17 10.48 -4.72 4.16
N ASP A 18 11.03 -5.66 3.40
CA ASP A 18 12.48 -5.74 3.23
C ASP A 18 13.03 -4.62 2.37
N PHE A 19 12.23 -4.14 1.43
CA PHE A 19 12.62 -3.06 0.53
C PHE A 19 11.36 -2.33 0.05
N PRO A 20 11.51 -1.10 -0.48
CA PRO A 20 10.36 -0.34 -0.96
C PRO A 20 9.64 -1.07 -2.09
N PRO A 21 8.31 -1.21 -2.01
CA PRO A 21 7.54 -1.95 -3.01
C PRO A 21 7.31 -1.16 -4.30
N TYR A 22 7.53 0.14 -4.26
CA TYR A 22 7.37 1.02 -5.42
C TYR A 22 8.57 1.92 -5.54
N PRO A 23 8.88 2.40 -6.75
CA PRO A 23 9.92 3.43 -6.91
C PRO A 23 9.40 4.78 -6.45
N GLY A 24 10.31 5.67 -6.11
CA GLY A 24 9.98 7.04 -5.74
C GLY A 24 9.50 7.19 -4.31
N ASP A 25 8.95 8.36 -4.01
CA ASP A 25 8.57 8.74 -2.66
C ASP A 25 7.42 7.90 -2.12
N LEU A 26 6.48 7.53 -2.95
CA LEU A 26 5.35 6.72 -2.52
C LEU A 26 5.81 5.36 -2.01
N GLY A 27 6.71 4.70 -2.74
CA GLY A 27 7.24 3.42 -2.31
C GLY A 27 7.99 3.52 -1.01
N LYS A 28 8.80 4.55 -0.85
CA LYS A 28 9.54 4.78 0.37
C LYS A 28 8.63 5.04 1.56
N LYS A 29 7.58 5.83 1.34
CA LYS A 29 6.60 6.14 2.36
C LYS A 29 5.90 4.87 2.85
N ILE A 30 5.52 4.00 1.92
CA ILE A 30 4.89 2.73 2.26
C ILE A 30 5.87 1.83 3.02
N TRP A 31 7.09 1.75 2.53
CA TRP A 31 8.13 0.94 3.15
C TRP A 31 8.37 1.32 4.61
N GLU A 32 8.29 2.61 4.91
CA GLU A 32 8.52 3.11 6.26
C GLU A 32 7.29 3.01 7.17
N SER A 33 6.10 2.98 6.59
CA SER A 33 4.85 3.12 7.35
C SER A 33 3.93 1.91 7.31
N VAL A 34 4.21 0.93 6.47
CA VAL A 34 3.32 -0.21 6.27
C VAL A 34 4.05 -1.50 6.58
N SER A 35 3.41 -2.37 7.36
CA SER A 35 3.99 -3.66 7.68
C SER A 35 3.84 -4.65 6.53
N LYS A 36 4.61 -5.73 6.62
CA LYS A 36 4.53 -6.82 5.65
C LYS A 36 3.12 -7.42 5.63
N GLU A 37 2.51 -7.56 6.80
CA GLU A 37 1.16 -8.10 6.91
C GLU A 37 0.13 -7.20 6.22
N ALA A 38 0.19 -5.90 6.49
CA ALA A 38 -0.72 -4.95 5.86
C ALA A 38 -0.51 -4.88 4.36
N TRP A 39 0.74 -4.97 3.92
CA TRP A 39 1.05 -4.98 2.50
C TRP A 39 0.47 -6.23 1.82
N GLY A 40 0.58 -7.38 2.48
CA GLY A 40 -0.01 -8.62 1.95
C GLY A 40 -1.52 -8.51 1.78
N ALA A 41 -2.20 -7.88 2.74
CA ALA A 41 -3.63 -7.66 2.65
C ALA A 41 -3.98 -6.75 1.47
N TRP A 42 -3.16 -5.71 1.25
CA TRP A 42 -3.35 -4.83 0.09
C TRP A 42 -3.19 -5.59 -1.22
N LEU A 43 -2.21 -6.49 -1.30
CA LEU A 43 -1.98 -7.25 -2.53
C LEU A 43 -3.19 -8.09 -2.91
N LYS A 44 -3.88 -8.66 -1.92
CA LYS A 44 -5.12 -9.39 -2.16
C LYS A 44 -6.20 -8.46 -2.69
N HIS A 45 -6.32 -7.29 -2.08
CA HIS A 45 -7.29 -6.30 -2.51
C HIS A 45 -6.99 -5.81 -3.92
N GLN A 46 -5.71 -5.57 -4.22
CA GLN A 46 -5.26 -5.16 -5.54
C GLN A 46 -5.63 -6.18 -6.60
N THR A 47 -5.41 -7.46 -6.30
CA THR A 47 -5.76 -8.53 -7.22
C THR A 47 -7.26 -8.49 -7.55
N MET A 48 -8.09 -8.27 -6.54
CA MET A 48 -9.52 -8.16 -6.74
C MET A 48 -9.87 -6.97 -7.63
N LEU A 49 -9.26 -5.82 -7.37
CA LEU A 49 -9.48 -4.63 -8.18
C LEU A 49 -9.10 -4.86 -9.64
N VAL A 50 -7.97 -5.51 -9.86
CA VAL A 50 -7.51 -5.82 -11.22
C VAL A 50 -8.51 -6.72 -11.94
N ASN A 51 -9.00 -7.74 -11.25
CA ASN A 51 -9.94 -8.68 -11.85
C ASN A 51 -11.31 -8.04 -12.12
N GLU A 52 -11.81 -7.27 -11.16
CA GLU A 52 -13.15 -6.65 -11.29
C GLU A 52 -13.19 -5.57 -12.35
N ASN A 53 -12.11 -4.82 -12.48
CA ASN A 53 -12.04 -3.71 -13.43
C ASN A 53 -11.32 -4.08 -14.71
N ARG A 54 -10.85 -5.32 -14.82
CA ARG A 54 -10.12 -5.80 -15.99
C ARG A 54 -8.94 -4.90 -16.34
N LEU A 55 -8.19 -4.53 -15.32
CA LEU A 55 -7.06 -3.63 -15.50
C LEU A 55 -5.90 -4.35 -16.17
N ASN A 56 -5.22 -3.64 -17.06
CA ASN A 56 -4.02 -4.13 -17.69
C ASN A 56 -2.82 -3.49 -16.99
N LEU A 57 -2.04 -4.28 -16.26
CA LEU A 57 -0.93 -3.77 -15.48
C LEU A 57 0.21 -3.22 -16.34
N ALA A 58 0.20 -3.49 -17.63
CA ALA A 58 1.14 -2.88 -18.56
C ALA A 58 0.73 -1.44 -18.92
N ASP A 59 -0.52 -1.09 -18.66
CA ASP A 59 -1.04 0.25 -18.96
C ASP A 59 -0.70 1.19 -17.81
N VAL A 60 -0.07 2.33 -18.15
CA VAL A 60 0.31 3.34 -17.15
C VAL A 60 -0.91 3.85 -16.39
N ARG A 61 -2.05 3.98 -17.05
CA ARG A 61 -3.27 4.48 -16.41
C ARG A 61 -3.78 3.51 -15.36
N ALA A 62 -3.70 2.22 -15.63
CA ALA A 62 -4.09 1.21 -14.66
C ALA A 62 -3.17 1.24 -13.45
N ARG A 63 -1.89 1.41 -13.67
CA ARG A 63 -0.91 1.50 -12.58
C ARG A 63 -1.15 2.74 -11.72
N LYS A 64 -1.47 3.88 -12.34
CA LYS A 64 -1.79 5.10 -11.61
C LYS A 64 -3.05 4.93 -10.78
N TYR A 65 -4.06 4.28 -11.36
CA TYR A 65 -5.29 3.99 -10.65
C TYR A 65 -5.02 3.16 -9.39
N LEU A 66 -4.23 2.10 -9.55
CA LEU A 66 -3.90 1.25 -8.42
C LEU A 66 -3.08 1.97 -7.37
N ALA A 67 -2.14 2.81 -7.79
CA ALA A 67 -1.36 3.61 -6.86
C ALA A 67 -2.24 4.56 -6.06
N ALA A 68 -3.21 5.18 -6.71
CA ALA A 68 -4.16 6.06 -6.05
C ALA A 68 -5.03 5.31 -5.05
N GLN A 69 -5.50 4.11 -5.42
CA GLN A 69 -6.28 3.28 -4.52
C GLN A 69 -5.46 2.84 -3.32
N MET A 70 -4.20 2.47 -3.54
CA MET A 70 -3.30 2.07 -2.46
C MET A 70 -3.06 3.23 -1.50
N GLU A 71 -2.85 4.41 -2.02
CA GLU A 71 -2.64 5.57 -1.19
C GLU A 71 -3.88 5.88 -0.34
N LYS A 72 -5.05 5.78 -0.92
CA LYS A 72 -6.30 5.92 -0.18
C LYS A 72 -6.45 4.84 0.87
N HIS A 73 -6.08 3.62 0.53
CA HIS A 73 -6.21 2.49 1.45
C HIS A 73 -5.34 2.67 2.70
N PHE A 74 -4.12 3.13 2.53
CA PHE A 74 -3.20 3.26 3.66
C PHE A 74 -3.23 4.64 4.32
N PHE A 75 -3.41 5.68 3.55
CA PHE A 75 -3.27 7.05 4.06
C PHE A 75 -4.53 7.89 4.00
N GLY A 76 -5.44 7.56 3.11
CA GLY A 76 -6.63 8.37 2.89
C GLY A 76 -7.56 8.45 4.09
N GLU A 77 -7.71 7.37 4.81
CA GLU A 77 -8.57 7.32 5.98
C GLU A 77 -8.06 8.23 7.09
N ILE A 78 -6.75 8.33 7.19
CA ILE A 78 -6.13 9.18 8.20
C ILE A 78 -6.49 10.64 7.94
N GLY A 79 -6.41 11.05 6.69
CA GLY A 79 -6.79 12.41 6.32
C GLY A 79 -8.24 12.71 6.59
N ARG A 80 -9.12 11.74 6.35
CA ARG A 80 -10.55 11.90 6.57
C ARG A 80 -10.92 11.97 8.04
N ALA A 81 -10.14 11.37 8.88
CA ALA A 81 -10.40 11.35 10.30
C ALA A 81 -10.41 12.74 10.92
N HIS A 82 -9.86 13.70 10.25
CA HIS A 82 -9.78 15.07 10.73
C HIS A 82 -10.99 15.92 10.40
N VAL A 83 -11.86 15.40 9.59
CA VAL A 83 -12.99 16.17 9.08
C VAL A 83 -14.20 16.02 9.96
#